data_7e6820549937abaa70350ec10719d4ea
#
_entry.id   7e6820549937abaa70350ec10719d4ea
#
_cell.length_a   1.000
_cell.length_b   1.000
_cell.length_c   1.000
_cell.angle_alpha   90.00
_cell.angle_beta   90.00
_cell.angle_gamma   90.00
#
_symmetry.space_group_name_H-M   'P 1'
#
loop_
_entity.id
_entity.type
_entity.pdbx_description
1 polymer ?
#
loop_
_entity_poly.entity_id
_entity_poly.type
_entity_poly.pdbx_seq_one_letter_code
_entity_poly.pdbx_strand_id
1 'polypeptide(L)'
;MNERRVALITLSSGYVGPPLARLLAASGHDLVMHLPNDASTMVQGSDPTPLVDELAALGAAVEVVGDVDLRTSEGNQAVVDVALARFGRLDAACFVTGSIITGKFLGSTLAQWEKLKSVNLDMVFHALQAALPPMIAAGRGQIVVFTSATGARPEPMVSLYGATRAGANALVRAVGLEHAKFGVTVNAIGTNYMDFPGFRQATGADDPERRAVIESQVPMRRLGSMEELAEFTAVLLDGRSRFQTGQFFSYSGGWST
;
A
#
# COMPACT_ATOMS: atom_id res chain seq x y z
N MET A 1 2.43 -25.68 -18.26
CA MET A 1 2.95 -24.47 -17.56
C MET A 1 1.85 -23.99 -16.63
N ASN A 2 2.12 -23.77 -15.35
CA ASN A 2 1.11 -23.15 -14.49
C ASN A 2 0.86 -21.73 -15.00
N GLU A 3 -0.41 -21.38 -15.13
CA GLU A 3 -0.83 -20.02 -15.49
C GLU A 3 -0.32 -19.02 -14.46
N ARG A 4 0.31 -17.92 -14.89
CA ARG A 4 0.81 -16.89 -13.97
C ARG A 4 -0.36 -16.22 -13.26
N ARG A 5 -0.16 -15.84 -12.02
CA ARG A 5 -1.12 -15.05 -11.24
C ARG A 5 -1.05 -13.59 -11.72
N VAL A 6 -2.03 -12.77 -11.36
CA VAL A 6 -2.03 -11.34 -11.67
C VAL A 6 -2.10 -10.53 -10.38
N ALA A 7 -1.17 -9.60 -10.24
CA ALA A 7 -1.11 -8.67 -9.11
C ALA A 7 -1.23 -7.21 -9.57
N LEU A 8 -2.09 -6.45 -8.90
CA LEU A 8 -2.19 -5.00 -9.03
C LEU A 8 -1.38 -4.33 -7.91
N ILE A 9 -0.53 -3.37 -8.26
CA ILE A 9 0.20 -2.53 -7.29
C ILE A 9 -0.11 -1.06 -7.59
N THR A 10 -0.70 -0.35 -6.64
CA THR A 10 -0.91 1.10 -6.79
C THR A 10 0.31 1.89 -6.33
N LEU A 11 0.54 3.07 -6.91
CA LEU A 11 1.73 3.91 -6.66
C LEU A 11 3.04 3.13 -6.79
N SER A 12 3.12 2.28 -7.81
CA SER A 12 4.07 1.20 -7.96
C SER A 12 5.51 1.63 -8.28
N SER A 13 5.72 2.87 -8.74
CA SER A 13 7.06 3.39 -9.07
C SER A 13 7.82 3.97 -7.87
N GLY A 14 7.25 3.94 -6.69
CA GLY A 14 7.87 4.44 -5.46
C GLY A 14 7.54 3.60 -4.23
N TYR A 15 8.09 4.00 -3.08
CA TYR A 15 7.88 3.32 -1.82
C TYR A 15 8.19 1.81 -1.93
N VAL A 16 7.31 0.95 -1.42
CA VAL A 16 7.44 -0.51 -1.48
C VAL A 16 7.20 -1.09 -2.89
N GLY A 17 6.67 -0.29 -3.82
CA GLY A 17 6.25 -0.77 -5.15
C GLY A 17 7.35 -1.49 -5.92
N PRO A 18 8.53 -0.89 -6.16
CA PRO A 18 9.58 -1.52 -6.95
C PRO A 18 10.10 -2.84 -6.37
N PRO A 19 10.51 -2.96 -5.09
CA PRO A 19 10.95 -4.24 -4.55
C PRO A 19 9.82 -5.28 -4.49
N LEU A 20 8.58 -4.88 -4.19
CA LEU A 20 7.44 -5.79 -4.21
C LEU A 20 7.13 -6.32 -5.61
N ALA A 21 7.19 -5.47 -6.63
CA ALA A 21 6.97 -5.88 -8.01
C ALA A 21 7.98 -6.95 -8.45
N ARG A 22 9.28 -6.80 -8.11
CA ARG A 22 10.32 -7.80 -8.38
C ARG A 22 10.02 -9.15 -7.71
N LEU A 23 9.65 -9.13 -6.43
CA LEU A 23 9.32 -10.34 -5.69
C LEU A 23 8.10 -11.07 -6.24
N LEU A 24 7.05 -10.33 -6.61
CA LEU A 24 5.84 -10.91 -7.20
C LEU A 24 6.12 -11.45 -8.61
N ALA A 25 6.86 -10.73 -9.46
CA ALA A 25 7.27 -11.21 -10.77
C ALA A 25 8.08 -12.52 -10.68
N ALA A 26 9.08 -12.55 -9.79
CA ALA A 26 9.90 -13.74 -9.53
C ALA A 26 9.07 -14.92 -8.98
N SER A 27 8.00 -14.66 -8.25
CA SER A 27 7.08 -15.68 -7.73
C SER A 27 5.97 -16.08 -8.73
N GLY A 28 6.05 -15.65 -9.99
CA GLY A 28 5.15 -16.09 -11.05
C GLY A 28 3.90 -15.23 -11.20
N HIS A 29 4.00 -13.92 -10.97
CA HIS A 29 2.90 -12.97 -11.24
C HIS A 29 3.18 -12.14 -12.49
N ASP A 30 2.14 -11.88 -13.26
CA ASP A 30 2.02 -10.75 -14.16
C ASP A 30 1.50 -9.54 -13.39
N LEU A 31 1.79 -8.33 -13.85
CA LEU A 31 1.61 -7.14 -13.03
C LEU A 31 0.80 -6.05 -13.73
N VAL A 32 -0.12 -5.45 -13.00
CA VAL A 32 -0.70 -4.14 -13.30
C VAL A 32 -0.08 -3.13 -12.36
N MET A 33 0.62 -2.15 -12.91
CA MET A 33 1.37 -1.15 -12.19
C MET A 33 0.73 0.22 -12.37
N HIS A 34 0.03 0.72 -11.33
CA HIS A 34 -0.49 2.08 -11.36
C HIS A 34 0.59 3.07 -10.93
N LEU A 35 0.82 4.08 -11.78
CA LEU A 35 1.77 5.16 -11.51
C LEU A 35 1.07 6.35 -10.84
N PRO A 36 1.73 7.02 -9.88
CA PRO A 36 1.20 8.25 -9.34
C PRO A 36 1.24 9.35 -10.39
N ASN A 37 0.14 10.06 -10.53
CA ASN A 37 0.04 11.25 -11.39
C ASN A 37 0.04 12.56 -10.60
N ASP A 38 0.04 12.49 -9.28
CA ASP A 38 0.01 13.65 -8.38
C ASP A 38 1.28 13.74 -7.53
N ALA A 39 2.04 14.80 -7.72
CA ALA A 39 3.23 15.12 -6.90
C ALA A 39 2.90 15.41 -5.42
N SER A 40 1.63 15.46 -5.04
CA SER A 40 1.18 15.71 -3.66
C SER A 40 1.26 14.47 -2.75
N THR A 41 1.51 13.29 -3.29
CA THR A 41 1.71 12.07 -2.49
C THR A 41 3.14 12.03 -1.97
N MET A 42 3.34 11.49 -0.74
CA MET A 42 4.69 11.25 -0.20
C MET A 42 5.48 10.22 -1.03
N VAL A 43 4.82 9.56 -1.97
CA VAL A 43 5.40 8.61 -2.90
C VAL A 43 5.68 9.34 -4.22
N GLN A 44 6.90 9.81 -4.38
CA GLN A 44 7.36 10.34 -5.66
C GLN A 44 7.67 9.16 -6.59
N GLY A 45 7.00 9.13 -7.73
CA GLY A 45 7.27 8.15 -8.76
C GLY A 45 8.58 8.47 -9.50
N SER A 46 9.30 7.44 -9.89
CA SER A 46 10.41 7.49 -10.87
C SER A 46 9.91 7.01 -12.22
N ASP A 47 10.72 7.22 -13.27
CA ASP A 47 10.49 6.59 -14.57
C ASP A 47 10.30 5.07 -14.40
N PRO A 48 9.17 4.49 -14.80
CA PRO A 48 8.89 3.07 -14.62
C PRO A 48 9.64 2.18 -15.62
N THR A 49 10.17 2.73 -16.71
CA THR A 49 10.74 1.95 -17.82
C THR A 49 11.82 0.96 -17.39
N PRO A 50 12.83 1.34 -16.58
CA PRO A 50 13.85 0.40 -16.14
C PRO A 50 13.29 -0.76 -15.32
N LEU A 51 12.29 -0.48 -14.47
CA LEU A 51 11.64 -1.50 -13.67
C LEU A 51 10.81 -2.45 -14.54
N VAL A 52 10.08 -1.94 -15.52
CA VAL A 52 9.29 -2.77 -16.46
C VAL A 52 10.19 -3.72 -17.22
N ASP A 53 11.36 -3.26 -17.69
CA ASP A 53 12.35 -4.11 -18.39
C ASP A 53 12.90 -5.22 -17.47
N GLU A 54 13.22 -4.90 -16.22
CA GLU A 54 13.64 -5.89 -15.22
C GLU A 54 12.55 -6.95 -14.99
N LEU A 55 11.29 -6.53 -14.84
CA LEU A 55 10.17 -7.44 -14.61
C LEU A 55 9.90 -8.34 -15.81
N ALA A 56 10.04 -7.80 -17.04
CA ALA A 56 9.94 -8.56 -18.27
C ALA A 56 11.06 -9.62 -18.38
N ALA A 57 12.28 -9.29 -17.94
CA ALA A 57 13.38 -10.24 -17.86
C ALA A 57 13.13 -11.39 -16.87
N LEU A 58 12.30 -11.17 -15.83
CA LEU A 58 11.78 -12.21 -14.92
C LEU A 58 10.60 -13.01 -15.52
N GLY A 59 10.23 -12.74 -16.76
CA GLY A 59 9.16 -13.40 -17.48
C GLY A 59 7.76 -12.90 -17.15
N ALA A 60 7.62 -11.75 -16.47
CA ALA A 60 6.35 -11.14 -16.17
C ALA A 60 5.84 -10.28 -17.35
N ALA A 61 4.57 -10.43 -17.69
CA ALA A 61 3.89 -9.42 -18.49
C ALA A 61 3.49 -8.26 -17.58
N VAL A 62 3.74 -7.03 -18.02
CA VAL A 62 3.47 -5.82 -17.24
C VAL A 62 2.56 -4.89 -18.01
N GLU A 63 1.53 -4.41 -17.35
CA GLU A 63 0.65 -3.35 -17.85
C GLU A 63 0.78 -2.13 -16.95
N VAL A 64 1.11 -0.98 -17.53
CA VAL A 64 1.31 0.27 -16.80
C VAL A 64 0.10 1.17 -16.98
N VAL A 65 -0.47 1.66 -15.89
CA VAL A 65 -1.64 2.53 -15.86
C VAL A 65 -1.26 3.86 -15.23
N GLY A 66 -1.38 4.94 -15.99
CA GLY A 66 -1.22 6.32 -15.52
C GLY A 66 -2.52 7.10 -15.60
N ASP A 67 -2.47 8.36 -15.20
CA ASP A 67 -3.56 9.35 -15.34
C ASP A 67 -4.93 8.95 -14.75
N VAL A 68 -4.91 8.16 -13.69
CA VAL A 68 -6.10 7.69 -12.99
C VAL A 68 -6.12 8.25 -11.58
N ASP A 69 -7.26 8.83 -11.18
CA ASP A 69 -7.44 9.36 -9.82
C ASP A 69 -8.01 8.29 -8.87
N LEU A 70 -7.15 7.68 -8.07
CA LEU A 70 -7.56 6.66 -7.10
C LEU A 70 -8.37 7.21 -5.90
N ARG A 71 -8.59 8.52 -5.81
CA ARG A 71 -9.53 9.10 -4.82
C ARG A 71 -10.98 8.89 -5.21
N THR A 72 -11.24 8.39 -6.41
CA THR A 72 -12.59 8.15 -6.96
C THR A 72 -12.88 6.66 -7.13
N SER A 73 -14.17 6.32 -7.16
CA SER A 73 -14.63 4.96 -7.45
C SER A 73 -14.25 4.54 -8.87
N GLU A 74 -14.43 5.46 -9.83
CA GLU A 74 -14.16 5.25 -11.25
C GLU A 74 -12.68 4.96 -11.49
N GLY A 75 -11.78 5.69 -10.80
CA GLY A 75 -10.34 5.47 -10.91
C GLY A 75 -9.90 4.11 -10.37
N ASN A 76 -10.43 3.69 -9.23
CA ASN A 76 -10.13 2.36 -8.71
C ASN A 76 -10.71 1.24 -9.58
N GLN A 77 -11.92 1.43 -10.13
CA GLN A 77 -12.49 0.48 -11.07
C GLN A 77 -11.65 0.37 -12.35
N ALA A 78 -11.19 1.50 -12.89
CA ALA A 78 -10.38 1.52 -14.11
C ALA A 78 -9.09 0.68 -13.98
N VAL A 79 -8.35 0.76 -12.87
CA VAL A 79 -7.13 -0.05 -12.69
C VAL A 79 -7.44 -1.54 -12.51
N VAL A 80 -8.57 -1.89 -11.93
CA VAL A 80 -9.04 -3.28 -11.83
C VAL A 80 -9.48 -3.79 -13.20
N ASP A 81 -10.20 -2.98 -13.96
CA ASP A 81 -10.66 -3.33 -15.32
C ASP A 81 -9.48 -3.61 -16.27
N VAL A 82 -8.37 -2.89 -16.13
CA VAL A 82 -7.14 -3.19 -16.88
C VAL A 82 -6.63 -4.60 -16.57
N ALA A 83 -6.62 -5.04 -15.30
CA ALA A 83 -6.21 -6.39 -14.94
C ALA A 83 -7.13 -7.44 -15.58
N LEU A 84 -8.44 -7.21 -15.52
CA LEU A 84 -9.43 -8.14 -16.08
C LEU A 84 -9.40 -8.17 -17.62
N ALA A 85 -9.29 -7.02 -18.27
CA ALA A 85 -9.24 -6.93 -19.73
C ALA A 85 -7.95 -7.54 -20.31
N ARG A 86 -6.81 -7.27 -19.66
CA ARG A 86 -5.49 -7.70 -20.17
C ARG A 86 -5.18 -9.16 -19.85
N PHE A 87 -5.57 -9.62 -18.64
CA PHE A 87 -5.14 -10.91 -18.10
C PHE A 87 -6.31 -11.85 -17.75
N GLY A 88 -7.56 -11.37 -17.81
CA GLY A 88 -8.74 -12.15 -17.47
C GLY A 88 -8.93 -12.46 -15.99
N ARG A 89 -8.07 -11.92 -15.10
CA ARG A 89 -8.05 -12.25 -13.66
C ARG A 89 -7.39 -11.19 -12.81
N LEU A 90 -7.69 -11.19 -11.51
CA LEU A 90 -6.98 -10.46 -10.48
C LEU A 90 -6.84 -11.37 -9.25
N ASP A 91 -5.61 -11.75 -8.90
CA ASP A 91 -5.33 -12.69 -7.81
C ASP A 91 -4.75 -12.01 -6.56
N ALA A 92 -4.06 -10.89 -6.74
CA ALA A 92 -3.47 -10.13 -5.66
C ALA A 92 -3.61 -8.63 -5.90
N ALA A 93 -3.78 -7.84 -4.85
CA ALA A 93 -3.79 -6.38 -4.94
C ALA A 93 -3.06 -5.77 -3.74
N CYS A 94 -2.15 -4.85 -4.03
CA CYS A 94 -1.42 -4.04 -3.06
C CYS A 94 -1.82 -2.58 -3.22
N PHE A 95 -2.59 -2.06 -2.28
CA PHE A 95 -3.03 -0.68 -2.28
C PHE A 95 -2.13 0.17 -1.39
N VAL A 96 -1.24 0.93 -2.00
CA VAL A 96 -0.47 1.98 -1.33
C VAL A 96 -1.31 3.25 -1.33
N THR A 97 -1.61 3.79 -0.16
CA THR A 97 -2.51 4.94 -0.03
C THR A 97 -1.92 5.97 0.92
N GLY A 98 -2.28 7.23 0.71
CA GLY A 98 -2.23 8.21 1.75
C GLY A 98 -1.24 9.35 1.63
N SER A 99 -1.50 10.33 2.49
CA SER A 99 -0.70 11.53 2.71
C SER A 99 -0.77 11.91 4.18
N ILE A 100 0.18 12.68 4.65
CA ILE A 100 0.24 13.18 6.03
C ILE A 100 0.23 14.70 6.05
N ILE A 101 -0.50 15.29 6.99
CA ILE A 101 -0.43 16.69 7.37
C ILE A 101 -0.17 16.74 8.87
N THR A 102 0.85 17.46 9.27
CA THR A 102 1.23 17.63 10.67
C THR A 102 0.78 18.99 11.20
N GLY A 103 0.35 19.07 12.44
CA GLY A 103 -0.04 20.32 13.09
C GLY A 103 -0.87 20.12 14.35
N LYS A 104 -1.02 21.19 15.14
CA LYS A 104 -1.88 21.19 16.33
C LYS A 104 -3.35 21.07 15.91
N PHE A 105 -4.14 20.29 16.62
CA PHE A 105 -5.55 20.04 16.29
C PHE A 105 -6.37 21.32 16.15
N LEU A 106 -6.27 22.24 17.09
CA LEU A 106 -7.04 23.50 17.06
C LEU A 106 -6.66 24.44 15.90
N GLY A 107 -5.51 24.21 15.25
CA GLY A 107 -5.11 24.91 14.05
C GLY A 107 -5.50 24.20 12.75
N SER A 108 -6.15 23.07 12.83
CA SER A 108 -6.57 22.28 11.66
C SER A 108 -7.81 22.86 11.01
N THR A 109 -7.89 22.74 9.69
CA THR A 109 -9.04 23.20 8.90
C THR A 109 -9.88 22.04 8.38
N LEU A 110 -11.15 22.32 8.04
CA LEU A 110 -12.02 21.34 7.40
C LEU A 110 -11.42 20.87 6.05
N ALA A 111 -10.80 21.74 5.30
CA ALA A 111 -10.14 21.37 4.04
C ALA A 111 -9.00 20.36 4.24
N GLN A 112 -8.19 20.52 5.30
CA GLN A 112 -7.17 19.53 5.65
C GLN A 112 -7.78 18.19 6.07
N TRP A 113 -8.87 18.21 6.83
CA TRP A 113 -9.61 17.00 7.20
C TRP A 113 -10.14 16.27 5.98
N GLU A 114 -10.86 16.96 5.08
CA GLU A 114 -11.42 16.37 3.87
C GLU A 114 -10.32 15.82 2.95
N LYS A 115 -9.19 16.55 2.79
CA LYS A 115 -8.04 16.06 2.03
C LYS A 115 -7.49 14.76 2.62
N LEU A 116 -7.26 14.71 3.93
CA LEU A 116 -6.73 13.50 4.58
C LEU A 116 -7.73 12.34 4.56
N LYS A 117 -9.02 12.62 4.77
CA LYS A 117 -10.07 11.62 4.66
C LYS A 117 -10.08 11.00 3.27
N SER A 118 -10.07 11.81 2.24
CA SER A 118 -10.10 11.35 0.84
C SER A 118 -8.93 10.42 0.51
N VAL A 119 -7.69 10.81 0.84
CA VAL A 119 -6.50 10.02 0.46
C VAL A 119 -6.16 8.87 1.42
N ASN A 120 -6.63 8.91 2.66
CA ASN A 120 -6.27 7.91 3.69
C ASN A 120 -7.38 6.90 3.98
N LEU A 121 -8.64 7.26 3.73
CA LEU A 121 -9.79 6.44 4.08
C LEU A 121 -10.69 6.16 2.87
N ASP A 122 -11.13 7.20 2.12
CA ASP A 122 -12.04 7.01 0.98
C ASP A 122 -11.33 6.21 -0.14
N MET A 123 -10.05 6.47 -0.41
CA MET A 123 -9.27 5.64 -1.36
C MET A 123 -9.28 4.16 -0.97
N VAL A 124 -9.17 3.82 0.32
CA VAL A 124 -9.22 2.43 0.79
C VAL A 124 -10.58 1.82 0.53
N PHE A 125 -11.66 2.57 0.80
CA PHE A 125 -13.02 2.13 0.51
C PHE A 125 -13.21 1.86 -0.99
N HIS A 126 -12.84 2.79 -1.86
CA HIS A 126 -12.98 2.63 -3.32
C HIS A 126 -12.14 1.45 -3.85
N ALA A 127 -10.90 1.31 -3.37
CA ALA A 127 -10.02 0.21 -3.76
C ALA A 127 -10.61 -1.17 -3.42
N LEU A 128 -11.16 -1.32 -2.22
CA LEU A 128 -11.80 -2.57 -1.78
C LEU A 128 -13.09 -2.85 -2.57
N GLN A 129 -13.92 -1.82 -2.81
CA GLN A 129 -15.15 -1.96 -3.62
C GLN A 129 -14.86 -2.42 -5.05
N ALA A 130 -13.77 -1.96 -5.66
CA ALA A 130 -13.40 -2.36 -7.02
C ALA A 130 -12.77 -3.76 -7.07
N ALA A 131 -11.87 -4.11 -6.13
CA ALA A 131 -11.12 -5.36 -6.20
C ALA A 131 -11.88 -6.59 -5.71
N LEU A 132 -12.79 -6.45 -4.75
CA LEU A 132 -13.50 -7.59 -4.15
C LEU A 132 -14.43 -8.34 -5.11
N PRO A 133 -15.26 -7.72 -5.95
CA PRO A 133 -16.20 -8.43 -6.79
C PRO A 133 -15.56 -9.48 -7.70
N PRO A 134 -14.52 -9.18 -8.50
CA PRO A 134 -13.87 -10.18 -9.33
C PRO A 134 -13.15 -11.27 -8.52
N MET A 135 -12.56 -10.94 -7.36
CA MET A 135 -11.92 -11.93 -6.49
C MET A 135 -12.94 -12.89 -5.86
N ILE A 136 -14.08 -12.37 -5.42
CA ILE A 136 -15.19 -13.18 -4.87
C ILE A 136 -15.75 -14.11 -5.96
N ALA A 137 -16.00 -13.60 -7.16
CA ALA A 137 -16.45 -14.39 -8.28
C ALA A 137 -15.48 -15.52 -8.65
N ALA A 138 -14.17 -15.27 -8.50
CA ALA A 138 -13.13 -16.27 -8.72
C ALA A 138 -12.92 -17.24 -7.54
N GLY A 139 -13.53 -17.00 -6.39
CA GLY A 139 -13.34 -17.78 -5.17
C GLY A 139 -11.91 -17.69 -4.58
N ARG A 140 -11.15 -16.65 -4.92
CA ARG A 140 -9.78 -16.44 -4.50
C ARG A 140 -9.37 -14.98 -4.65
N GLY A 141 -8.55 -14.48 -3.74
CA GLY A 141 -7.96 -13.15 -3.80
C GLY A 141 -7.13 -12.85 -2.57
N GLN A 142 -6.10 -12.03 -2.71
CA GLN A 142 -5.28 -11.56 -1.60
C GLN A 142 -5.09 -10.04 -1.71
N ILE A 143 -5.52 -9.32 -0.70
CA ILE A 143 -5.44 -7.86 -0.68
C ILE A 143 -4.60 -7.42 0.51
N VAL A 144 -3.64 -6.55 0.27
CA VAL A 144 -2.91 -5.80 1.29
C VAL A 144 -3.15 -4.30 1.07
N VAL A 145 -3.52 -3.61 2.13
CA VAL A 145 -3.65 -2.15 2.15
C VAL A 145 -2.58 -1.57 3.05
N PHE A 146 -1.75 -0.69 2.50
CA PHE A 146 -0.82 0.08 3.31
C PHE A 146 -1.54 1.21 4.04
N THR A 147 -1.38 1.21 5.35
CA THR A 147 -1.97 2.19 6.26
C THR A 147 -0.87 2.85 7.11
N SER A 148 -1.09 3.01 8.39
CA SER A 148 -0.07 3.54 9.30
C SER A 148 -0.18 2.93 10.70
N ALA A 149 0.96 2.70 11.33
CA ALA A 149 1.05 2.35 12.74
C ALA A 149 0.48 3.47 13.66
N THR A 150 0.47 4.73 13.21
CA THR A 150 -0.16 5.86 13.90
C THR A 150 -1.69 5.67 14.05
N GLY A 151 -2.31 4.87 13.19
CA GLY A 151 -3.72 4.48 13.35
C GLY A 151 -3.98 3.53 14.53
N ALA A 152 -2.97 2.84 15.03
CA ALA A 152 -3.03 1.98 16.23
C ALA A 152 -2.42 2.67 17.46
N ARG A 153 -1.35 3.45 17.28
CA ARG A 153 -0.71 4.23 18.34
C ARG A 153 -0.86 5.73 18.04
N PRO A 154 -1.82 6.42 18.65
CA PRO A 154 -2.03 7.86 18.44
C PRO A 154 -0.81 8.70 18.86
N GLU A 155 -0.52 9.74 18.08
CA GLU A 155 0.54 10.70 18.39
C GLU A 155 0.03 12.15 18.36
N PRO A 156 0.59 13.04 19.19
CA PRO A 156 0.37 14.47 19.03
C PRO A 156 0.80 14.97 17.64
N MET A 157 0.25 16.09 17.20
CA MET A 157 0.57 16.76 15.94
C MET A 157 0.13 16.04 14.66
N VAL A 158 -0.42 14.83 14.74
CA VAL A 158 -0.93 14.04 13.60
C VAL A 158 -2.35 13.51 13.84
N SER A 159 -3.15 14.21 14.62
CA SER A 159 -4.49 13.76 15.05
C SER A 159 -5.44 13.45 13.89
N LEU A 160 -5.47 14.30 12.84
CA LEU A 160 -6.33 14.07 11.67
C LEU A 160 -5.84 12.85 10.87
N TYR A 161 -4.53 12.76 10.67
CA TYR A 161 -3.90 11.63 10.00
C TYR A 161 -4.17 10.32 10.75
N GLY A 162 -3.86 10.30 12.06
CA GLY A 162 -4.08 9.13 12.91
C GLY A 162 -5.53 8.64 12.90
N ALA A 163 -6.50 9.57 12.97
CA ALA A 163 -7.92 9.24 12.93
C ALA A 163 -8.33 8.58 11.59
N THR A 164 -7.88 9.13 10.46
CA THR A 164 -8.20 8.55 9.13
C THR A 164 -7.53 7.19 8.93
N ARG A 165 -6.30 7.00 9.44
CA ARG A 165 -5.59 5.72 9.40
C ARG A 165 -6.19 4.67 10.34
N ALA A 166 -6.67 5.07 11.51
CA ALA A 166 -7.41 4.19 12.41
C ALA A 166 -8.71 3.68 11.76
N GLY A 167 -9.44 4.58 11.07
CA GLY A 167 -10.61 4.21 10.29
C GLY A 167 -10.28 3.22 9.18
N ALA A 168 -9.20 3.45 8.42
CA ALA A 168 -8.74 2.52 7.38
C ALA A 168 -8.34 1.15 7.96
N ASN A 169 -7.62 1.11 9.09
CA ASN A 169 -7.29 -0.14 9.78
C ASN A 169 -8.54 -0.93 10.17
N ALA A 170 -9.55 -0.25 10.73
CA ALA A 170 -10.81 -0.87 11.12
C ALA A 170 -11.60 -1.39 9.92
N LEU A 171 -11.69 -0.59 8.84
CA LEU A 171 -12.37 -0.96 7.60
C LEU A 171 -11.77 -2.22 6.99
N VAL A 172 -10.44 -2.26 6.80
CA VAL A 172 -9.73 -3.42 6.23
C VAL A 172 -9.96 -4.68 7.05
N ARG A 173 -9.91 -4.58 8.37
CA ARG A 173 -10.14 -5.73 9.26
C ARG A 173 -11.57 -6.26 9.15
N ALA A 174 -12.56 -5.39 9.18
CA ALA A 174 -13.97 -5.79 9.05
C ALA A 174 -14.22 -6.46 7.69
N VAL A 175 -13.78 -5.83 6.61
CA VAL A 175 -13.94 -6.35 5.24
C VAL A 175 -13.24 -7.71 5.08
N GLY A 176 -12.05 -7.90 5.68
CA GLY A 176 -11.35 -9.18 5.66
C GLY A 176 -12.13 -10.31 6.33
N LEU A 177 -12.82 -10.02 7.44
CA LEU A 177 -13.66 -11.00 8.12
C LEU A 177 -14.94 -11.32 7.34
N GLU A 178 -15.59 -10.31 6.76
CA GLU A 178 -16.81 -10.47 5.97
C GLU A 178 -16.61 -11.34 4.73
N HIS A 179 -15.43 -11.26 4.08
CA HIS A 179 -15.15 -11.88 2.79
C HIS A 179 -14.31 -13.16 2.87
N ALA A 180 -13.85 -13.55 4.06
CA ALA A 180 -13.03 -14.75 4.30
C ALA A 180 -13.67 -16.02 3.72
N LYS A 181 -14.98 -16.19 3.89
CA LYS A 181 -15.75 -17.34 3.38
C LYS A 181 -15.75 -17.50 1.84
N PHE A 182 -15.39 -16.45 1.12
CA PHE A 182 -15.28 -16.46 -0.33
C PHE A 182 -13.87 -16.75 -0.84
N GLY A 183 -12.94 -17.13 0.06
CA GLY A 183 -11.53 -17.40 -0.30
C GLY A 183 -10.71 -16.14 -0.55
N VAL A 184 -11.20 -14.97 -0.11
CA VAL A 184 -10.48 -13.70 -0.22
C VAL A 184 -9.90 -13.30 1.13
N THR A 185 -8.62 -12.93 1.14
CA THR A 185 -7.95 -12.38 2.33
C THR A 185 -7.72 -10.89 2.15
N VAL A 186 -7.98 -10.11 3.21
CA VAL A 186 -7.76 -8.66 3.21
C VAL A 186 -7.06 -8.28 4.51
N ASN A 187 -5.87 -7.68 4.40
CA ASN A 187 -5.04 -7.32 5.54
C ASN A 187 -4.50 -5.89 5.41
N ALA A 188 -4.26 -5.24 6.53
CA ALA A 188 -3.60 -3.94 6.61
C ALA A 188 -2.16 -4.09 7.10
N ILE A 189 -1.23 -3.34 6.49
CA ILE A 189 0.13 -3.15 7.00
C ILE A 189 0.28 -1.68 7.38
N GLY A 190 0.41 -1.41 8.67
CA GLY A 190 0.66 -0.07 9.18
C GLY A 190 2.14 0.16 9.41
N THR A 191 2.74 1.01 8.59
CA THR A 191 4.16 1.35 8.70
C THR A 191 4.41 2.59 9.54
N ASN A 192 5.61 2.69 10.10
CA ASN A 192 6.20 3.92 10.64
C ASN A 192 7.73 3.81 10.61
N TYR A 193 8.44 4.95 10.50
CA TYR A 193 9.91 5.01 10.49
C TYR A 193 10.57 4.14 9.42
N MET A 194 10.12 4.30 8.17
CA MET A 194 10.65 3.58 7.01
C MET A 194 11.65 4.44 6.23
N ASP A 195 12.72 3.83 5.73
CA ASP A 195 13.76 4.50 4.97
C ASP A 195 13.40 4.60 3.48
N PHE A 196 12.82 5.72 3.08
CA PHE A 196 12.54 6.04 1.69
C PHE A 196 12.71 7.56 1.44
N PRO A 197 12.89 8.00 0.18
CA PRO A 197 13.20 9.39 -0.12
C PRO A 197 12.24 10.41 0.49
N GLY A 198 10.94 10.19 0.39
CA GLY A 198 9.93 11.08 0.95
C GLY A 198 10.00 11.21 2.48
N PHE A 199 10.31 10.13 3.19
CA PHE A 199 10.51 10.17 4.64
C PHE A 199 11.78 10.94 5.00
N ARG A 200 12.90 10.66 4.32
CA ARG A 200 14.16 11.37 4.57
C ARG A 200 14.03 12.87 4.35
N GLN A 201 13.39 13.25 3.23
CA GLN A 201 13.14 14.67 2.92
C GLN A 201 12.24 15.33 3.97
N ALA A 202 11.15 14.68 4.38
CA ALA A 202 10.20 15.25 5.34
C ALA A 202 10.76 15.38 6.76
N THR A 203 11.68 14.50 7.15
CA THR A 203 12.23 14.43 8.51
C THR A 203 13.65 14.99 8.63
N GLY A 204 14.34 15.19 7.51
CA GLY A 204 15.76 15.56 7.47
C GLY A 204 16.68 14.38 7.79
N ALA A 205 16.24 13.14 7.61
CA ALA A 205 17.01 11.93 7.95
C ALA A 205 18.20 11.65 7.00
N ASP A 206 18.44 12.49 6.01
CA ASP A 206 19.70 12.49 5.23
C ASP A 206 20.87 13.07 6.05
N ASP A 207 20.59 13.89 7.07
CA ASP A 207 21.57 14.33 8.04
C ASP A 207 21.81 13.25 9.10
N PRO A 208 23.09 12.81 9.33
CA PRO A 208 23.39 11.70 10.24
C PRO A 208 22.99 11.95 11.71
N GLU A 209 23.10 13.18 12.20
CA GLU A 209 22.75 13.50 13.59
C GLU A 209 21.22 13.44 13.76
N ARG A 210 20.51 14.00 12.81
CA ARG A 210 19.06 13.96 12.78
C ARG A 210 18.52 12.55 12.63
N ARG A 211 19.17 11.75 11.76
CA ARG A 211 18.86 10.33 11.58
C ARG A 211 19.01 9.55 12.88
N ALA A 212 20.12 9.74 13.60
CA ALA A 212 20.35 9.07 14.89
C ALA A 212 19.27 9.41 15.93
N VAL A 213 18.81 10.66 15.98
CA VAL A 213 17.68 11.07 16.84
C VAL A 213 16.40 10.34 16.46
N ILE A 214 16.10 10.27 15.17
CA ILE A 214 14.89 9.57 14.68
C ILE A 214 14.96 8.07 15.00
N GLU A 215 16.07 7.41 14.71
CA GLU A 215 16.29 5.99 14.97
C GLU A 215 16.25 5.65 16.47
N SER A 216 16.63 6.60 17.34
CA SER A 216 16.52 6.43 18.78
C SER A 216 15.09 6.26 19.29
N GLN A 217 14.09 6.72 18.53
CA GLN A 217 12.67 6.59 18.86
C GLN A 217 12.11 5.20 18.50
N VAL A 218 12.81 4.44 17.65
CA VAL A 218 12.43 3.10 17.25
C VAL A 218 13.09 2.08 18.18
N PRO A 219 12.36 1.12 18.77
CA PRO A 219 12.98 0.09 19.62
C PRO A 219 14.09 -0.68 18.92
N MET A 220 13.97 -0.99 17.62
CA MET A 220 15.02 -1.65 16.83
C MET A 220 16.20 -0.73 16.48
N ARG A 221 16.17 0.56 16.86
CA ARG A 221 17.26 1.53 16.68
C ARG A 221 17.73 1.73 15.24
N ARG A 222 16.83 1.54 14.30
CA ARG A 222 17.06 1.79 12.88
C ARG A 222 15.73 2.07 12.16
N LEU A 223 15.82 2.63 10.96
CA LEU A 223 14.70 2.66 10.03
C LEU A 223 14.49 1.29 9.41
N GLY A 224 13.25 0.96 9.04
CA GLY A 224 12.93 -0.23 8.26
C GLY A 224 13.25 -0.01 6.78
N SER A 225 13.76 -1.03 6.06
CA SER A 225 14.00 -0.92 4.63
C SER A 225 12.76 -1.24 3.79
N MET A 226 12.75 -0.77 2.55
CA MET A 226 11.67 -1.09 1.60
C MET A 226 11.74 -2.55 1.16
N GLU A 227 12.92 -3.14 1.12
CA GLU A 227 13.13 -4.55 0.80
C GLU A 227 12.53 -5.47 1.86
N GLU A 228 12.84 -5.23 3.15
CA GLU A 228 12.25 -5.99 4.27
C GLU A 228 10.72 -5.89 4.28
N LEU A 229 10.19 -4.69 4.00
CA LEU A 229 8.75 -4.45 3.91
C LEU A 229 8.13 -5.21 2.73
N ALA A 230 8.79 -5.23 1.58
CA ALA A 230 8.34 -5.94 0.39
C ALA A 230 8.33 -7.46 0.61
N GLU A 231 9.36 -8.02 1.24
CA GLU A 231 9.42 -9.44 1.58
C GLU A 231 8.24 -9.86 2.48
N PHE A 232 7.97 -9.09 3.53
CA PHE A 232 6.82 -9.34 4.40
C PHE A 232 5.48 -9.22 3.63
N THR A 233 5.36 -8.21 2.78
CA THR A 233 4.15 -7.98 1.98
C THR A 233 3.93 -9.10 0.96
N ALA A 234 5.00 -9.56 0.31
CA ALA A 234 4.93 -10.62 -0.68
C ALA A 234 4.38 -11.94 -0.10
N VAL A 235 4.70 -12.28 1.14
CA VAL A 235 4.14 -13.47 1.82
C VAL A 235 2.61 -13.45 1.89
N LEU A 236 2.02 -12.24 2.01
CA LEU A 236 0.57 -12.08 2.08
C LEU A 236 -0.11 -12.06 0.70
N LEU A 237 0.65 -11.92 -0.40
CA LEU A 237 0.13 -11.71 -1.76
C LEU A 237 0.50 -12.82 -2.75
N ASP A 238 1.55 -13.60 -2.48
CA ASP A 238 2.13 -14.57 -3.43
C ASP A 238 1.32 -15.87 -3.62
N GLY A 239 0.21 -16.02 -2.91
CA GLY A 239 -0.67 -17.18 -3.02
C GLY A 239 -0.34 -18.33 -2.08
N ARG A 240 0.78 -18.30 -1.36
CA ARG A 240 1.18 -19.37 -0.43
C ARG A 240 0.53 -19.24 0.93
N SER A 241 0.43 -18.03 1.48
CA SER A 241 -0.22 -17.78 2.78
C SER A 241 -1.68 -17.33 2.58
N ARG A 242 -2.65 -18.22 2.83
CA ARG A 242 -4.08 -17.95 2.60
C ARG A 242 -4.92 -18.05 3.87
N PHE A 243 -4.30 -18.15 5.03
CA PHE A 243 -5.01 -18.28 6.30
C PHE A 243 -4.93 -17.05 7.20
N GLN A 244 -4.37 -15.93 6.67
CA GLN A 244 -4.29 -14.64 7.35
C GLN A 244 -5.23 -13.66 6.70
N THR A 245 -6.30 -13.26 7.40
CA THR A 245 -7.25 -12.25 6.94
C THR A 245 -7.77 -11.43 8.12
N GLY A 246 -8.22 -10.20 7.86
CA GLY A 246 -8.76 -9.30 8.89
C GLY A 246 -7.70 -8.83 9.88
N GLN A 247 -6.42 -8.86 9.52
CA GLN A 247 -5.32 -8.46 10.39
C GLN A 247 -4.85 -7.05 10.11
N PHE A 248 -4.39 -6.40 11.17
CA PHE A 248 -3.54 -5.22 11.11
C PHE A 248 -2.15 -5.62 11.59
N PHE A 249 -1.17 -5.51 10.71
CA PHE A 249 0.23 -5.75 11.04
C PHE A 249 0.94 -4.42 11.26
N SER A 250 1.40 -4.18 12.50
CA SER A 250 2.24 -3.03 12.80
C SER A 250 3.67 -3.31 12.36
N TYR A 251 4.07 -2.75 11.21
CA TYR A 251 5.44 -2.86 10.68
C TYR A 251 6.23 -1.60 11.04
N SER A 252 6.72 -1.54 12.27
CA SER A 252 7.19 -0.30 12.88
C SER A 252 8.45 -0.46 13.76
N GLY A 253 9.17 -1.59 13.65
CA GLY A 253 10.36 -1.84 14.47
C GLY A 253 10.09 -1.85 15.99
N GLY A 254 8.87 -2.25 16.40
CA GLY A 254 8.43 -2.26 17.80
C GLY A 254 7.86 -0.92 18.30
N TRP A 255 7.79 0.11 17.45
CA TRP A 255 7.24 1.40 17.86
C TRP A 255 5.74 1.35 18.19
N SER A 256 4.99 0.52 17.49
CA SER A 256 3.58 0.24 17.79
C SER A 256 3.35 -1.27 17.82
N THR A 257 2.50 -1.71 18.69
CA THR A 257 2.05 -3.11 18.84
C THR A 257 0.59 -3.25 18.40
#